data_b603d71c0e23d6ed73b303d0ae33466f
#
_entry.id   b603d71c0e23d6ed73b303d0ae33466f
#
_cell.length_a   1.000
_cell.length_b   1.000
_cell.length_c   1.000
_cell.angle_alpha   90.00
_cell.angle_beta   90.00
_cell.angle_gamma   90.00
#
_symmetry.space_group_name_H-M   'P 1'
#
loop_
_entity.id
_entity.type
_entity.pdbx_description
1 polymer ?
#
loop_
_entity_poly.entity_id
_entity_poly.type
_entity_poly.pdbx_seq_one_letter_code
_entity_poly.pdbx_strand_id
1 'polypeptide(L)'
;MDFRFNDEQRMWNDTVQDFMVREVGQDYTLEHDLAREFPEDVFRKMAELGWLGLLIPEKLGGMQTDPIMFAIFCEAIGKYSLDTAACIMTSMFTVQNICTHGTPEQHAQYVAPFLRGEAKFSISISEPQSGSDAAGGRSTARLEGDEWVLNGNKVWCSGAQLPGATIAILARTSQERYDGFSMFLVPNDTPGLHIKKMNTLVRKSLGTTEFFMDEMRIPKSALLGEVGKGWRYIGEHLDLERLSIAASQVGNARTALDDTKKYLSERDAFGKKLSSYQVLKHRMADDETELAAARLMVYYAADKLARGEPANADVAKAKLFTAKTLFQIAFNGMQALGGYAQLPEYHMERYFREAKHGMVGGGTNEILRSIIAKSMGLGRDG
;
A
#
# COMPACT_ATOMS: atom_id res chain seq x y z
N MET A 1 -8.95 27.88 -10.34
CA MET A 1 -8.59 26.52 -9.85
C MET A 1 -9.88 25.69 -9.91
N ASP A 2 -9.93 24.63 -10.69
CA ASP A 2 -11.06 23.71 -10.75
C ASP A 2 -10.73 22.45 -9.95
N PHE A 3 -11.52 22.12 -8.93
CA PHE A 3 -11.35 20.93 -8.10
C PHE A 3 -12.21 19.75 -8.57
N ARG A 4 -12.93 19.89 -9.67
CA ARG A 4 -13.77 18.84 -10.24
C ARG A 4 -12.96 17.98 -11.16
N PHE A 5 -13.26 16.71 -11.18
CA PHE A 5 -12.77 15.80 -12.20
C PHE A 5 -13.23 16.24 -13.60
N ASN A 6 -12.36 16.14 -14.59
CA ASN A 6 -12.74 16.25 -15.99
C ASN A 6 -13.56 15.03 -16.44
N ASP A 7 -14.03 15.02 -17.69
CA ASP A 7 -14.90 13.95 -18.19
C ASP A 7 -14.21 12.57 -18.19
N GLU A 8 -12.94 12.51 -18.55
CA GLU A 8 -12.15 11.28 -18.55
C GLU A 8 -11.94 10.75 -17.13
N GLN A 9 -11.57 11.61 -16.20
CA GLN A 9 -11.39 11.26 -14.78
C GLN A 9 -12.70 10.80 -14.14
N ARG A 10 -13.85 11.41 -14.51
CA ARG A 10 -15.17 10.95 -14.04
C ARG A 10 -15.48 9.56 -14.58
N MET A 11 -15.34 9.35 -15.90
CA MET A 11 -15.60 8.07 -16.53
C MET A 11 -14.71 6.97 -15.94
N TRP A 12 -13.42 7.27 -15.69
CA TRP A 12 -12.51 6.36 -15.03
C TRP A 12 -12.95 6.02 -13.60
N ASN A 13 -13.27 7.05 -12.80
CA ASN A 13 -13.78 6.86 -11.44
C ASN A 13 -15.01 5.94 -11.44
N ASP A 14 -15.97 6.22 -12.29
CA ASP A 14 -17.22 5.46 -12.35
C ASP A 14 -16.95 4.01 -12.78
N THR A 15 -16.07 3.79 -13.76
CA THR A 15 -15.67 2.46 -14.21
C THR A 15 -15.05 1.64 -13.08
N VAL A 16 -14.11 2.22 -12.31
CA VAL A 16 -13.47 1.50 -11.19
C VAL A 16 -14.44 1.29 -10.03
N GLN A 17 -15.28 2.30 -9.71
CA GLN A 17 -16.31 2.17 -8.67
C GLN A 17 -17.32 1.07 -9.00
N ASP A 18 -17.80 1.01 -10.24
CA ASP A 18 -18.74 -0.04 -10.69
C ASP A 18 -18.12 -1.43 -10.61
N PHE A 19 -16.85 -1.56 -10.99
CA PHE A 19 -16.11 -2.81 -10.81
C PHE A 19 -16.04 -3.21 -9.34
N MET A 20 -15.67 -2.28 -8.46
CA MET A 20 -15.55 -2.57 -7.03
C MET A 20 -16.88 -2.96 -6.38
N VAL A 21 -17.99 -2.33 -6.82
CA VAL A 21 -19.34 -2.70 -6.35
C VAL A 21 -19.73 -4.10 -6.81
N ARG A 22 -19.47 -4.41 -8.08
CA ARG A 22 -19.93 -5.66 -8.71
C ARG A 22 -19.07 -6.86 -8.36
N GLU A 23 -17.74 -6.69 -8.34
CA GLU A 23 -16.79 -7.82 -8.26
C GLU A 23 -16.21 -8.00 -6.85
N VAL A 24 -16.27 -6.97 -6.01
CA VAL A 24 -15.65 -7.00 -4.67
C VAL A 24 -16.74 -6.84 -3.60
N GLY A 25 -17.25 -5.64 -3.38
CA GLY A 25 -18.26 -5.41 -2.37
C GLY A 25 -17.84 -5.74 -0.93
N GLN A 26 -18.78 -5.65 -0.01
CA GLN A 26 -18.54 -5.91 1.42
C GLN A 26 -18.46 -7.41 1.75
N ASP A 27 -19.34 -8.21 1.18
CA ASP A 27 -19.43 -9.65 1.48
C ASP A 27 -18.18 -10.38 1.01
N TYR A 28 -17.75 -10.14 -0.23
CA TYR A 28 -16.50 -10.67 -0.78
C TYR A 28 -15.28 -10.30 0.09
N THR A 29 -15.22 -9.03 0.48
CA THR A 29 -14.12 -8.54 1.33
C THR A 29 -14.14 -9.20 2.71
N LEU A 30 -15.32 -9.39 3.30
CA LEU A 30 -15.47 -10.07 4.60
C LEU A 30 -15.04 -11.53 4.51
N GLU A 31 -15.47 -12.25 3.47
CA GLU A 31 -15.13 -13.66 3.24
C GLU A 31 -13.60 -13.83 3.16
N HIS A 32 -12.92 -13.03 2.33
CA HIS A 32 -11.46 -13.11 2.17
C HIS A 32 -10.69 -12.69 3.43
N ASP A 33 -11.19 -11.69 4.19
CA ASP A 33 -10.60 -11.30 5.47
C ASP A 33 -10.68 -12.42 6.51
N LEU A 34 -11.83 -13.09 6.62
CA LEU A 34 -12.05 -14.19 7.56
C LEU A 34 -11.27 -15.45 7.15
N ALA A 35 -11.29 -15.81 5.86
CA ALA A 35 -10.55 -16.93 5.31
C ALA A 35 -9.03 -16.71 5.29
N ARG A 36 -8.58 -15.45 5.34
CA ARG A 36 -7.18 -15.06 5.18
C ARG A 36 -6.61 -15.50 3.83
N GLU A 37 -7.38 -15.32 2.78
CA GLU A 37 -7.07 -15.75 1.43
C GLU A 37 -6.87 -14.56 0.49
N PHE A 38 -5.89 -14.70 -0.41
CA PHE A 38 -5.61 -13.69 -1.42
C PHE A 38 -6.74 -13.65 -2.47
N PRO A 39 -7.19 -12.47 -2.91
CA PRO A 39 -8.29 -12.31 -3.88
C PRO A 39 -7.82 -12.60 -5.31
N GLU A 40 -7.55 -13.87 -5.60
CA GLU A 40 -6.90 -14.32 -6.85
C GLU A 40 -7.73 -14.01 -8.09
N ASP A 41 -9.05 -14.17 -8.00
CA ASP A 41 -9.99 -13.92 -9.10
C ASP A 41 -10.08 -12.42 -9.42
N VAL A 42 -10.13 -11.55 -8.41
CA VAL A 42 -10.11 -10.08 -8.59
C VAL A 42 -8.78 -9.63 -9.15
N PHE A 43 -7.66 -10.17 -8.66
CA PHE A 43 -6.33 -9.88 -9.20
C PHE A 43 -6.23 -10.21 -10.69
N ARG A 44 -6.75 -11.37 -11.09
CA ARG A 44 -6.79 -11.82 -12.49
C ARG A 44 -7.70 -10.96 -13.35
N LYS A 45 -8.91 -10.63 -12.88
CA LYS A 45 -9.83 -9.72 -13.58
C LYS A 45 -9.22 -8.34 -13.80
N MET A 46 -8.47 -7.81 -12.82
CA MET A 46 -7.75 -6.55 -12.99
C MET A 46 -6.62 -6.65 -14.01
N ALA A 47 -5.95 -7.79 -14.12
CA ALA A 47 -4.97 -8.05 -15.17
C ALA A 47 -5.63 -8.07 -16.56
N GLU A 48 -6.76 -8.77 -16.73
CA GLU A 48 -7.54 -8.82 -17.97
C GLU A 48 -8.00 -7.43 -18.45
N LEU A 49 -8.29 -6.53 -17.51
CA LEU A 49 -8.62 -5.12 -17.78
C LEU A 49 -7.38 -4.24 -18.01
N GLY A 50 -6.17 -4.79 -17.91
CA GLY A 50 -4.91 -4.05 -18.02
C GLY A 50 -4.54 -3.22 -16.80
N TRP A 51 -5.33 -3.26 -15.71
CA TRP A 51 -5.19 -2.36 -14.57
C TRP A 51 -3.93 -2.65 -13.73
N LEU A 52 -3.36 -3.84 -13.80
CA LEU A 52 -2.06 -4.11 -13.19
C LEU A 52 -0.94 -3.31 -13.86
N GLY A 53 -1.15 -2.90 -15.12
CA GLY A 53 -0.22 -2.11 -15.92
C GLY A 53 -0.31 -0.60 -15.73
N LEU A 54 -1.14 -0.07 -14.83
CA LEU A 54 -1.36 1.38 -14.66
C LEU A 54 -0.06 2.18 -14.52
N LEU A 55 0.92 1.68 -13.76
CA LEU A 55 2.20 2.34 -13.51
C LEU A 55 3.33 1.88 -14.45
N ILE A 56 3.08 0.89 -15.29
CA ILE A 56 4.10 0.31 -16.16
C ILE A 56 4.19 1.14 -17.44
N PRO A 57 5.42 1.44 -17.93
CA PRO A 57 5.60 2.16 -19.19
C PRO A 57 4.96 1.46 -20.39
N GLU A 58 4.40 2.23 -21.32
CA GLU A 58 3.78 1.69 -22.55
C GLU A 58 4.70 0.78 -23.35
N LYS A 59 6.00 1.12 -23.44
CA LYS A 59 7.02 0.29 -24.11
C LYS A 59 7.19 -1.12 -23.51
N LEU A 60 6.71 -1.33 -22.28
CA LEU A 60 6.70 -2.63 -21.60
C LEU A 60 5.29 -3.25 -21.55
N GLY A 61 4.32 -2.68 -22.27
CA GLY A 61 2.94 -3.16 -22.35
C GLY A 61 2.00 -2.62 -21.29
N GLY A 62 2.40 -1.60 -20.53
CA GLY A 62 1.58 -0.94 -19.52
C GLY A 62 0.79 0.25 -20.06
N MET A 63 0.11 0.95 -19.14
CA MET A 63 -0.75 2.11 -19.44
C MET A 63 -0.07 3.45 -19.16
N GLN A 64 0.98 3.47 -18.37
CA GLN A 64 1.73 4.66 -17.95
C GLN A 64 0.81 5.82 -17.49
N THR A 65 -0.16 5.48 -16.66
CA THR A 65 -1.21 6.40 -16.21
C THR A 65 -0.62 7.54 -15.36
N ASP A 66 -1.22 8.72 -15.46
CA ASP A 66 -0.82 9.87 -14.64
C ASP A 66 -1.19 9.68 -13.14
N PRO A 67 -0.52 10.38 -12.22
CA PRO A 67 -0.74 10.25 -10.78
C PRO A 67 -2.17 10.58 -10.32
N ILE A 68 -2.94 11.41 -11.03
CA ILE A 68 -4.33 11.73 -10.65
C ILE A 68 -5.23 10.53 -10.96
N MET A 69 -5.11 9.97 -12.16
CA MET A 69 -5.86 8.78 -12.57
C MET A 69 -5.52 7.59 -11.68
N PHE A 70 -4.24 7.46 -11.29
CA PHE A 70 -3.81 6.44 -10.35
C PHE A 70 -4.38 6.68 -8.94
N ALA A 71 -4.46 7.93 -8.46
CA ALA A 71 -5.08 8.23 -7.17
C ALA A 71 -6.59 7.93 -7.17
N ILE A 72 -7.30 8.18 -8.28
CA ILE A 72 -8.71 7.80 -8.46
C ILE A 72 -8.87 6.28 -8.33
N PHE A 73 -8.02 5.51 -9.02
CA PHE A 73 -8.00 4.05 -8.89
C PHE A 73 -7.78 3.61 -7.45
N CYS A 74 -6.78 4.17 -6.76
CA CYS A 74 -6.45 3.82 -5.37
C CYS A 74 -7.59 4.18 -4.40
N GLU A 75 -8.25 5.34 -4.56
CA GLU A 75 -9.43 5.72 -3.76
C GLU A 75 -10.54 4.68 -3.94
N ALA A 76 -10.80 4.26 -5.17
CA ALA A 76 -11.86 3.29 -5.47
C ALA A 76 -11.56 1.89 -4.92
N ILE A 77 -10.36 1.34 -5.14
CA ILE A 77 -10.01 -0.02 -4.63
C ILE A 77 -9.86 -0.07 -3.11
N GLY A 78 -9.55 1.07 -2.46
CA GLY A 78 -9.52 1.19 -1.00
C GLY A 78 -10.89 1.19 -0.34
N LYS A 79 -11.97 1.37 -1.10
CA LYS A 79 -13.33 1.59 -0.62
C LYS A 79 -13.78 0.57 0.43
N TYR A 80 -13.60 -0.71 0.18
CA TYR A 80 -14.07 -1.75 1.08
C TYR A 80 -13.00 -2.25 2.05
N SER A 81 -11.73 -2.33 1.64
CA SER A 81 -10.63 -2.78 2.48
C SER A 81 -9.28 -2.26 2.00
N LEU A 82 -8.46 -1.80 2.94
CA LEU A 82 -7.06 -1.47 2.68
C LEU A 82 -6.19 -2.72 2.46
N ASP A 83 -6.63 -3.87 2.94
CA ASP A 83 -5.95 -5.14 2.70
C ASP A 83 -6.15 -5.61 1.26
N THR A 84 -7.38 -5.56 0.75
CA THR A 84 -7.68 -5.84 -0.67
C THR A 84 -6.90 -4.89 -1.59
N ALA A 85 -6.87 -3.59 -1.27
CA ALA A 85 -6.06 -2.62 -2.01
C ALA A 85 -4.58 -3.00 -2.01
N ALA A 86 -4.04 -3.44 -0.87
CA ALA A 86 -2.64 -3.85 -0.78
C ALA A 86 -2.33 -5.15 -1.55
N CYS A 87 -3.28 -6.08 -1.66
CA CYS A 87 -3.12 -7.27 -2.51
C CYS A 87 -2.77 -6.90 -3.96
N ILE A 88 -3.35 -5.82 -4.46
CA ILE A 88 -3.09 -5.32 -5.81
C ILE A 88 -1.80 -4.47 -5.85
N MET A 89 -1.71 -3.47 -4.99
CA MET A 89 -0.67 -2.44 -5.08
C MET A 89 0.73 -2.91 -4.69
N THR A 90 0.87 -3.88 -3.77
CA THR A 90 2.20 -4.36 -3.34
C THR A 90 3.01 -4.89 -4.51
N SER A 91 2.39 -5.67 -5.40
CA SER A 91 3.05 -6.16 -6.62
C SER A 91 3.33 -5.04 -7.61
N MET A 92 2.42 -4.08 -7.79
CA MET A 92 2.60 -2.96 -8.74
C MET A 92 3.85 -2.14 -8.42
N PHE A 93 4.09 -1.78 -7.14
CA PHE A 93 5.27 -1.01 -6.75
C PHE A 93 6.57 -1.80 -6.87
N THR A 94 6.55 -3.09 -6.59
CA THR A 94 7.74 -3.93 -6.79
C THR A 94 8.12 -4.02 -8.26
N VAL A 95 7.14 -4.25 -9.13
CA VAL A 95 7.34 -4.32 -10.59
C VAL A 95 7.80 -2.98 -11.17
N GLN A 96 7.36 -1.85 -10.63
CA GLN A 96 7.81 -0.53 -11.06
C GLN A 96 9.33 -0.37 -10.91
N ASN A 97 9.92 -0.88 -9.81
CA ASN A 97 11.39 -0.93 -9.67
C ASN A 97 12.04 -1.78 -10.77
N ILE A 98 11.42 -2.91 -11.12
CA ILE A 98 11.92 -3.77 -12.21
C ILE A 98 11.84 -3.04 -13.55
N CYS A 99 10.73 -2.35 -13.85
CA CYS A 99 10.57 -1.58 -15.08
C CYS A 99 11.61 -0.46 -15.22
N THR A 100 12.03 0.14 -14.12
CA THR A 100 12.97 1.27 -14.12
C THR A 100 14.42 0.81 -14.20
N HIS A 101 14.78 -0.25 -13.48
CA HIS A 101 16.18 -0.66 -13.26
C HIS A 101 16.53 -2.05 -13.78
N GLY A 102 15.55 -2.82 -14.25
CA GLY A 102 15.74 -4.18 -14.75
C GLY A 102 16.40 -4.23 -16.11
N THR A 103 17.03 -5.38 -16.40
CA THR A 103 17.53 -5.70 -17.74
C THR A 103 16.38 -6.12 -18.67
N PRO A 104 16.59 -6.16 -20.01
CA PRO A 104 15.58 -6.68 -20.93
C PRO A 104 15.14 -8.12 -20.59
N GLU A 105 16.05 -8.96 -20.09
CA GLU A 105 15.75 -10.33 -19.67
C GLU A 105 14.86 -10.32 -18.41
N GLN A 106 15.15 -9.45 -17.44
CA GLN A 106 14.31 -9.28 -16.24
C GLN A 106 12.93 -8.72 -16.61
N HIS A 107 12.84 -7.78 -17.57
CA HIS A 107 11.54 -7.32 -18.08
C HIS A 107 10.72 -8.46 -18.69
N ALA A 108 11.32 -9.28 -19.52
CA ALA A 108 10.65 -10.44 -20.13
C ALA A 108 10.23 -11.47 -19.08
N GLN A 109 11.08 -11.73 -18.08
CA GLN A 109 10.86 -12.72 -17.03
C GLN A 109 9.76 -12.31 -16.04
N TYR A 110 9.66 -11.01 -15.69
CA TYR A 110 8.86 -10.55 -14.56
C TYR A 110 7.69 -9.66 -14.97
N VAL A 111 7.88 -8.70 -15.89
CA VAL A 111 6.86 -7.71 -16.22
C VAL A 111 5.74 -8.31 -17.06
N ALA A 112 6.06 -9.08 -18.09
CA ALA A 112 5.06 -9.67 -18.96
C ALA A 112 4.14 -10.68 -18.22
N PRO A 113 4.64 -11.62 -17.38
CA PRO A 113 3.77 -12.47 -16.55
C PRO A 113 2.93 -11.69 -15.53
N PHE A 114 3.45 -10.61 -14.96
CA PHE A 114 2.68 -9.75 -14.06
C PHE A 114 1.48 -9.10 -14.75
N LEU A 115 1.68 -8.55 -15.94
CA LEU A 115 0.59 -7.95 -16.73
C LEU A 115 -0.53 -8.94 -17.05
N ARG A 116 -0.20 -10.24 -17.15
CA ARG A 116 -1.21 -11.31 -17.33
C ARG A 116 -1.80 -11.84 -16.02
N GLY A 117 -1.42 -11.28 -14.86
CA GLY A 117 -1.88 -11.74 -13.55
C GLY A 117 -1.29 -13.07 -13.08
N GLU A 118 -0.22 -13.56 -13.74
CA GLU A 118 0.43 -14.85 -13.46
C GLU A 118 1.51 -14.74 -12.37
N ALA A 119 2.12 -13.56 -12.22
CA ALA A 119 3.20 -13.32 -11.27
C ALA A 119 2.76 -12.37 -10.16
N LYS A 120 3.28 -12.60 -8.95
CA LYS A 120 3.10 -11.74 -7.78
C LYS A 120 4.44 -11.33 -7.22
N PHE A 121 4.47 -10.14 -6.63
CA PHE A 121 5.71 -9.56 -6.11
C PHE A 121 5.54 -9.07 -4.69
N SER A 122 6.64 -9.11 -3.96
CA SER A 122 6.77 -8.60 -2.62
C SER A 122 8.07 -7.81 -2.50
N ILE A 123 8.13 -6.87 -1.57
CA ILE A 123 9.35 -6.12 -1.27
C ILE A 123 9.73 -6.34 0.19
N SER A 124 11.02 -6.48 0.47
CA SER A 124 11.55 -6.73 1.80
C SER A 124 12.68 -5.78 2.16
N ILE A 125 12.37 -4.84 3.04
CA ILE A 125 13.28 -3.78 3.50
C ILE A 125 13.58 -3.97 4.98
N SER A 126 12.54 -4.06 5.81
CA SER A 126 12.62 -4.06 7.26
C SER A 126 13.26 -5.33 7.84
N GLU A 127 13.96 -5.15 8.95
CA GLU A 127 14.55 -6.22 9.74
C GLU A 127 14.08 -6.13 11.21
N PRO A 128 14.18 -7.19 12.02
CA PRO A 128 13.69 -7.16 13.40
C PRO A 128 14.18 -5.96 14.24
N GLN A 129 15.42 -5.51 14.02
CA GLN A 129 16.02 -4.37 14.70
C GLN A 129 15.95 -3.05 13.91
N SER A 130 15.43 -3.06 12.67
CA SER A 130 15.54 -1.94 11.73
C SER A 130 14.23 -1.73 10.96
N GLY A 131 13.32 -0.95 11.57
CA GLY A 131 12.04 -0.52 10.98
C GLY A 131 12.13 0.89 10.40
N SER A 132 11.87 1.93 11.20
CA SER A 132 11.96 3.33 10.77
C SER A 132 13.38 3.74 10.39
N ASP A 133 14.40 3.22 11.06
CA ASP A 133 15.79 3.31 10.63
C ASP A 133 16.16 2.13 9.69
N ALA A 134 15.51 2.09 8.52
CA ALA A 134 15.74 1.01 7.56
C ALA A 134 17.19 0.97 7.04
N ALA A 135 17.90 2.10 7.04
CA ALA A 135 19.32 2.16 6.74
C ALA A 135 20.22 1.48 7.79
N GLY A 136 19.67 1.10 8.94
CA GLY A 136 20.33 0.28 9.97
C GLY A 136 20.25 -1.24 9.72
N GLY A 137 19.69 -1.68 8.58
CA GLY A 137 19.60 -3.09 8.19
C GLY A 137 20.96 -3.78 8.12
N ARG A 138 21.00 -5.07 8.48
CA ARG A 138 22.22 -5.86 8.62
C ARG A 138 22.29 -7.09 7.73
N SER A 139 21.21 -7.48 7.04
CA SER A 139 21.25 -8.56 6.06
C SER A 139 22.30 -8.27 5.00
N THR A 140 23.10 -9.27 4.66
CA THR A 140 24.27 -9.14 3.78
C THR A 140 24.10 -9.93 2.48
N ALA A 141 24.76 -9.46 1.44
CA ALA A 141 24.95 -10.18 0.20
C ALA A 141 26.42 -10.07 -0.23
N ARG A 142 27.11 -11.21 -0.41
CA ARG A 142 28.49 -11.26 -0.90
C ARG A 142 28.53 -12.01 -2.22
N LEU A 143 29.34 -11.53 -3.14
CA LEU A 143 29.53 -12.19 -4.44
C LEU A 143 30.61 -13.27 -4.31
N GLU A 144 30.28 -14.50 -4.67
CA GLU A 144 31.19 -15.64 -4.72
C GLU A 144 31.12 -16.28 -6.12
N GLY A 145 32.11 -15.98 -6.95
CA GLY A 145 32.10 -16.41 -8.34
C GLY A 145 30.92 -15.79 -9.12
N ASP A 146 30.03 -16.62 -9.62
CA ASP A 146 28.82 -16.17 -10.36
C ASP A 146 27.53 -16.20 -9.52
N GLU A 147 27.64 -16.31 -8.21
CA GLU A 147 26.50 -16.34 -7.30
C GLU A 147 26.63 -15.28 -6.20
N TRP A 148 25.49 -14.71 -5.81
CA TRP A 148 25.34 -13.96 -4.59
C TRP A 148 24.94 -14.89 -3.45
N VAL A 149 25.60 -14.76 -2.30
CA VAL A 149 25.28 -15.47 -1.07
C VAL A 149 24.68 -14.49 -0.09
N LEU A 150 23.39 -14.68 0.26
CA LEU A 150 22.65 -13.82 1.14
C LEU A 150 22.47 -14.45 2.51
N ASN A 151 22.65 -13.61 3.55
CA ASN A 151 22.44 -13.97 4.94
C ASN A 151 21.68 -12.88 5.69
N GLY A 152 20.79 -13.26 6.58
CA GLY A 152 20.08 -12.32 7.46
C GLY A 152 18.61 -12.64 7.63
N ASN A 153 17.91 -11.71 8.28
CA ASN A 153 16.51 -11.84 8.64
C ASN A 153 15.72 -10.65 8.14
N LYS A 154 14.53 -10.90 7.64
CA LYS A 154 13.58 -9.85 7.23
C LYS A 154 12.23 -10.05 7.92
N VAL A 155 11.51 -8.95 8.13
CA VAL A 155 10.21 -8.94 8.81
C VAL A 155 9.25 -7.96 8.13
N TRP A 156 7.97 -8.16 8.32
CA TRP A 156 6.89 -7.34 7.74
C TRP A 156 6.83 -7.40 6.22
N CYS A 157 7.29 -8.50 5.62
CA CYS A 157 7.25 -8.70 4.18
C CYS A 157 5.87 -9.25 3.79
N SER A 158 5.05 -8.40 3.19
CA SER A 158 3.67 -8.76 2.82
C SER A 158 3.65 -9.48 1.47
N GLY A 159 2.93 -10.61 1.39
CA GLY A 159 2.76 -11.38 0.15
C GLY A 159 3.91 -12.31 -0.21
N ALA A 160 5.00 -12.36 0.57
CA ALA A 160 6.15 -13.22 0.24
C ALA A 160 5.82 -14.73 0.24
N GLN A 161 4.80 -15.14 0.99
CA GLN A 161 4.35 -16.54 1.05
C GLN A 161 3.40 -16.94 -0.09
N LEU A 162 2.99 -16.00 -0.94
CA LEU A 162 2.06 -16.32 -2.04
C LEU A 162 2.73 -17.27 -3.04
N PRO A 163 2.02 -18.26 -3.57
CA PRO A 163 2.59 -19.23 -4.49
C PRO A 163 3.27 -18.55 -5.70
N GLY A 164 4.53 -18.90 -5.95
CA GLY A 164 5.30 -18.36 -7.07
C GLY A 164 5.68 -16.89 -6.95
N ALA A 165 5.59 -16.28 -5.77
CA ALA A 165 5.96 -14.89 -5.59
C ALA A 165 7.47 -14.67 -5.72
N THR A 166 7.85 -13.54 -6.33
CA THR A 166 9.23 -13.04 -6.35
C THR A 166 9.37 -11.91 -5.33
N ILE A 167 10.42 -11.98 -4.50
CA ILE A 167 10.68 -11.00 -3.45
C ILE A 167 11.84 -10.10 -3.88
N ALA A 168 11.62 -8.80 -3.90
CA ALA A 168 12.69 -7.81 -4.02
C ALA A 168 13.33 -7.60 -2.64
N ILE A 169 14.49 -8.19 -2.42
CA ILE A 169 15.20 -8.18 -1.13
C ILE A 169 16.28 -7.11 -1.13
N LEU A 170 16.23 -6.22 -0.14
CA LEU A 170 17.29 -5.25 0.13
C LEU A 170 18.33 -5.86 1.07
N ALA A 171 19.59 -5.99 0.61
CA ALA A 171 20.69 -6.52 1.42
C ALA A 171 21.97 -5.71 1.21
N ARG A 172 22.87 -5.74 2.23
CA ARG A 172 24.14 -5.01 2.18
C ARG A 172 25.17 -5.74 1.36
N THR A 173 25.75 -4.99 0.42
CA THR A 173 26.94 -5.39 -0.34
C THR A 173 28.20 -4.62 0.10
N SER A 174 28.04 -3.56 0.94
CA SER A 174 29.14 -2.85 1.59
C SER A 174 28.70 -2.24 2.92
N GLN A 175 29.66 -1.62 3.65
CA GLN A 175 29.39 -0.99 4.96
C GLN A 175 28.84 0.43 4.87
N GLU A 176 28.77 1.00 3.68
CA GLU A 176 28.21 2.36 3.48
C GLU A 176 26.74 2.42 3.91
N ARG A 177 26.37 3.51 4.60
CA ARG A 177 25.04 3.60 5.24
C ARG A 177 23.88 3.49 4.24
N TYR A 178 23.93 4.20 3.13
CA TYR A 178 22.89 4.25 2.10
C TYR A 178 23.33 3.54 0.82
N ASP A 179 24.50 3.84 0.29
CA ASP A 179 25.05 3.23 -0.93
C ASP A 179 25.62 1.81 -0.68
N GLY A 180 25.48 1.31 0.54
CA GLY A 180 25.84 -0.08 0.88
C GLY A 180 24.76 -1.11 0.53
N PHE A 181 23.56 -0.70 0.10
CA PHE A 181 22.47 -1.63 -0.17
C PHE A 181 22.31 -1.91 -1.66
N SER A 182 22.10 -3.19 -1.98
CA SER A 182 21.70 -3.68 -3.31
C SER A 182 20.33 -4.36 -3.22
N MET A 183 19.62 -4.42 -4.35
CA MET A 183 18.32 -5.06 -4.43
C MET A 183 18.39 -6.34 -5.28
N PHE A 184 17.80 -7.41 -4.79
CA PHE A 184 17.84 -8.74 -5.41
C PHE A 184 16.44 -9.27 -5.65
N LEU A 185 16.19 -9.84 -6.82
CA LEU A 185 14.92 -10.49 -7.18
C LEU A 185 15.05 -11.98 -6.89
N VAL A 186 14.33 -12.46 -5.88
CA VAL A 186 14.44 -13.80 -5.32
C VAL A 186 13.10 -14.53 -5.37
N PRO A 187 12.97 -15.64 -6.12
CA PRO A 187 11.80 -16.51 -6.02
C PRO A 187 11.62 -17.03 -4.59
N ASN A 188 10.39 -17.14 -4.13
CA ASN A 188 10.10 -17.47 -2.73
C ASN A 188 10.34 -18.96 -2.39
N ASP A 189 10.62 -19.80 -3.37
CA ASP A 189 11.00 -21.20 -3.24
C ASP A 189 12.52 -21.44 -3.32
N THR A 190 13.33 -20.36 -3.33
CA THR A 190 14.80 -20.44 -3.39
C THR A 190 15.36 -21.23 -2.20
N PRO A 191 16.24 -22.23 -2.43
CA PRO A 191 16.90 -22.95 -1.34
C PRO A 191 17.67 -22.01 -0.41
N GLY A 192 17.53 -22.21 0.91
CA GLY A 192 18.12 -21.32 1.92
C GLY A 192 17.24 -20.13 2.32
N LEU A 193 16.06 -19.98 1.70
CA LEU A 193 15.04 -19.00 2.11
C LEU A 193 13.96 -19.72 2.94
N HIS A 194 13.76 -19.27 4.19
CA HIS A 194 12.81 -19.86 5.12
C HIS A 194 11.74 -18.85 5.50
N ILE A 195 10.57 -18.93 4.84
CA ILE A 195 9.45 -17.99 5.03
C ILE A 195 8.46 -18.52 6.06
N LYS A 196 8.08 -17.66 7.01
CA LYS A 196 7.07 -17.95 8.03
C LYS A 196 5.97 -16.89 8.02
N LYS A 197 4.72 -17.30 7.85
CA LYS A 197 3.55 -16.43 7.92
C LYS A 197 3.33 -15.98 9.37
N MET A 198 3.11 -14.68 9.57
CA MET A 198 2.82 -14.07 10.87
C MET A 198 1.32 -13.93 11.08
N ASN A 199 0.86 -14.10 12.32
CA ASN A 199 -0.53 -13.85 12.67
C ASN A 199 -0.73 -12.38 13.06
N THR A 200 -0.90 -11.53 12.08
CA THR A 200 -1.04 -10.09 12.26
C THR A 200 -2.49 -9.63 12.42
N LEU A 201 -2.70 -8.46 13.00
CA LEU A 201 -4.01 -7.81 13.15
C LEU A 201 -4.63 -7.46 11.80
N VAL A 202 -3.82 -7.08 10.83
CA VAL A 202 -4.18 -6.62 9.47
C VAL A 202 -3.39 -7.37 8.43
N ARG A 203 -3.64 -7.10 7.15
CA ARG A 203 -3.01 -7.82 6.04
C ARG A 203 -3.29 -9.31 6.08
N LYS A 204 -4.52 -9.66 6.42
CA LYS A 204 -4.93 -11.05 6.58
C LYS A 204 -5.00 -11.78 5.25
N SER A 205 -5.58 -11.13 4.23
CA SER A 205 -5.71 -11.69 2.88
C SER A 205 -4.37 -11.69 2.14
N LEU A 206 -3.64 -10.58 2.18
CA LEU A 206 -2.30 -10.51 1.58
C LEU A 206 -1.29 -11.41 2.30
N GLY A 207 -1.41 -11.50 3.62
CA GLY A 207 -0.45 -12.17 4.51
C GLY A 207 0.82 -11.34 4.73
N THR A 208 1.31 -11.38 5.95
CA THR A 208 2.58 -10.76 6.34
C THR A 208 3.53 -11.83 6.82
N THR A 209 4.80 -11.74 6.46
CA THR A 209 5.81 -12.76 6.80
C THR A 209 7.03 -12.18 7.48
N GLU A 210 7.72 -13.04 8.20
CA GLU A 210 9.14 -12.96 8.51
C GLU A 210 9.87 -14.04 7.69
N PHE A 211 11.13 -13.82 7.36
CA PHE A 211 11.95 -14.87 6.75
C PHE A 211 13.43 -14.76 7.10
N PHE A 212 14.10 -15.90 6.96
CA PHE A 212 15.52 -16.06 7.21
C PHE A 212 16.20 -16.47 5.91
N MET A 213 17.35 -15.91 5.67
CA MET A 213 18.27 -16.29 4.61
C MET A 213 19.52 -16.92 5.29
N ASP A 214 19.77 -18.17 4.99
CA ASP A 214 20.91 -18.94 5.54
C ASP A 214 21.75 -19.47 4.38
N GLU A 215 22.90 -18.83 4.16
CA GLU A 215 23.79 -19.10 3.02
C GLU A 215 23.00 -19.25 1.70
N MET A 216 21.94 -18.43 1.54
CA MET A 216 21.05 -18.48 0.40
C MET A 216 21.80 -18.06 -0.87
N ARG A 217 21.90 -18.98 -1.84
CA ARG A 217 22.61 -18.75 -3.11
C ARG A 217 21.65 -18.41 -4.22
N ILE A 218 21.93 -17.31 -4.92
CA ILE A 218 21.17 -16.84 -6.08
C ILE A 218 22.15 -16.45 -7.21
N PRO A 219 21.74 -16.58 -8.46
CA PRO A 219 22.61 -16.24 -9.59
C PRO A 219 22.93 -14.75 -9.62
N LYS A 220 24.05 -14.38 -10.19
CA LYS A 220 24.50 -12.99 -10.37
C LYS A 220 23.43 -12.12 -11.05
N SER A 221 22.65 -12.71 -11.97
CA SER A 221 21.54 -12.06 -12.69
C SER A 221 20.34 -11.71 -11.83
N ALA A 222 20.26 -12.18 -10.57
CA ALA A 222 19.21 -11.80 -9.61
C ALA A 222 19.38 -10.37 -9.07
N LEU A 223 20.53 -9.73 -9.26
CA LEU A 223 20.74 -8.34 -8.92
C LEU A 223 19.84 -7.44 -9.80
N LEU A 224 19.05 -6.59 -9.17
CA LEU A 224 18.29 -5.55 -9.85
C LEU A 224 19.14 -4.28 -9.97
N GLY A 225 19.41 -3.85 -11.21
CA GLY A 225 20.21 -2.66 -11.48
C GLY A 225 21.67 -2.80 -11.07
N GLU A 226 22.20 -1.84 -10.32
CA GLU A 226 23.61 -1.73 -9.97
C GLU A 226 23.85 -2.04 -8.47
N VAL A 227 25.04 -2.59 -8.18
CA VAL A 227 25.51 -2.79 -6.80
C VAL A 227 25.55 -1.46 -6.05
N GLY A 228 25.04 -1.44 -4.81
CA GLY A 228 25.04 -0.26 -3.95
C GLY A 228 23.94 0.76 -4.25
N LYS A 229 23.03 0.50 -5.22
CA LYS A 229 21.97 1.44 -5.59
C LYS A 229 20.56 1.06 -5.09
N GLY A 230 20.43 -0.06 -4.39
CA GLY A 230 19.14 -0.56 -3.91
C GLY A 230 18.37 0.43 -3.02
N TRP A 231 19.07 1.19 -2.16
CA TRP A 231 18.45 2.22 -1.33
C TRP A 231 17.82 3.35 -2.15
N ARG A 232 18.52 3.78 -3.19
CA ARG A 232 18.02 4.81 -4.11
C ARG A 232 16.76 4.32 -4.84
N TYR A 233 16.75 3.08 -5.32
CA TYR A 233 15.63 2.50 -6.06
C TYR A 233 14.34 2.49 -5.24
N ILE A 234 14.42 2.15 -3.95
CA ILE A 234 13.27 2.25 -3.04
C ILE A 234 12.77 3.71 -2.97
N GLY A 235 13.69 4.67 -2.81
CA GLY A 235 13.36 6.08 -2.64
C GLY A 235 12.61 6.69 -3.83
N GLU A 236 12.92 6.26 -5.05
CA GLU A 236 12.38 6.82 -6.29
C GLU A 236 10.85 6.64 -6.43
N HIS A 237 10.26 5.60 -5.83
CA HIS A 237 8.84 5.28 -5.95
C HIS A 237 8.02 5.55 -4.68
N LEU A 238 8.69 5.96 -3.58
CA LEU A 238 8.01 6.15 -2.27
C LEU A 238 6.92 7.22 -2.29
N ASP A 239 7.04 8.27 -3.09
CA ASP A 239 6.01 9.31 -3.12
C ASP A 239 4.72 8.79 -3.77
N LEU A 240 4.83 8.00 -4.83
CA LEU A 240 3.67 7.40 -5.48
C LEU A 240 3.05 6.29 -4.62
N GLU A 241 3.87 5.49 -3.92
CA GLU A 241 3.41 4.50 -2.95
C GLU A 241 2.64 5.16 -1.80
N ARG A 242 3.17 6.23 -1.21
CA ARG A 242 2.49 6.97 -0.14
C ARG A 242 1.21 7.64 -0.61
N LEU A 243 1.20 8.17 -1.84
CA LEU A 243 -0.01 8.72 -2.46
C LEU A 243 -1.10 7.66 -2.58
N SER A 244 -0.75 6.44 -3.04
CA SER A 244 -1.71 5.33 -3.16
C SER A 244 -2.32 4.93 -1.83
N ILE A 245 -1.49 4.87 -0.77
CA ILE A 245 -1.95 4.59 0.60
C ILE A 245 -2.92 5.69 1.05
N ALA A 246 -2.57 6.96 0.84
CA ALA A 246 -3.41 8.09 1.22
C ALA A 246 -4.75 8.09 0.48
N ALA A 247 -4.75 7.84 -0.82
CA ALA A 247 -5.97 7.75 -1.63
C ALA A 247 -6.86 6.58 -1.20
N SER A 248 -6.29 5.39 -0.97
CA SER A 248 -7.03 4.23 -0.47
C SER A 248 -7.66 4.49 0.91
N GLN A 249 -6.97 5.21 1.78
CA GLN A 249 -7.50 5.62 3.09
C GLN A 249 -8.71 6.56 2.96
N VAL A 250 -8.72 7.46 1.96
CA VAL A 250 -9.89 8.31 1.67
C VAL A 250 -11.09 7.45 1.26
N GLY A 251 -10.90 6.50 0.34
CA GLY A 251 -11.96 5.58 -0.06
C GLY A 251 -12.53 4.75 1.10
N ASN A 252 -11.65 4.22 1.93
CA ASN A 252 -12.04 3.43 3.10
C ASN A 252 -12.76 4.28 4.17
N ALA A 253 -12.28 5.50 4.41
CA ALA A 253 -12.91 6.46 5.33
C ALA A 253 -14.32 6.85 4.88
N ARG A 254 -14.52 7.05 3.56
CA ARG A 254 -15.84 7.33 2.99
C ARG A 254 -16.81 6.19 3.30
N THR A 255 -16.42 4.94 3.06
CA THR A 255 -17.29 3.80 3.33
C THR A 255 -17.59 3.64 4.83
N ALA A 256 -16.58 3.79 5.69
CA ALA A 256 -16.78 3.71 7.14
C ALA A 256 -17.75 4.79 7.65
N LEU A 257 -17.68 6.01 7.09
CA LEU A 257 -18.57 7.11 7.43
C LEU A 257 -20.00 6.85 6.92
N ASP A 258 -20.14 6.35 5.69
CA ASP A 258 -21.44 6.05 5.09
C ASP A 258 -22.14 4.90 5.84
N ASP A 259 -21.42 3.84 6.21
CA ASP A 259 -21.93 2.73 7.03
C ASP A 259 -22.37 3.21 8.41
N THR A 260 -21.59 4.09 9.05
CA THR A 260 -21.96 4.74 10.32
C THR A 260 -23.24 5.54 10.18
N LYS A 261 -23.31 6.39 9.14
CA LYS A 261 -24.49 7.23 8.86
C LYS A 261 -25.75 6.39 8.62
N LYS A 262 -25.61 5.29 7.86
CA LYS A 262 -26.69 4.34 7.62
C LYS A 262 -27.20 3.77 8.93
N TYR A 263 -26.30 3.22 9.78
CA TYR A 263 -26.67 2.65 11.09
C TYR A 263 -27.37 3.67 11.97
N LEU A 264 -26.87 4.92 12.07
CA LEU A 264 -27.49 5.98 12.85
C LEU A 264 -28.90 6.33 12.38
N SER A 265 -29.19 6.21 11.09
CA SER A 265 -30.49 6.50 10.50
C SER A 265 -31.51 5.36 10.71
N GLU A 266 -31.03 4.15 10.89
CA GLU A 266 -31.86 2.94 11.04
C GLU A 266 -32.12 2.56 12.51
N ARG A 267 -31.16 2.78 13.41
CA ARG A 267 -31.21 2.35 14.80
C ARG A 267 -32.03 3.30 15.69
N ASP A 268 -32.94 2.73 16.45
CA ASP A 268 -33.70 3.44 17.48
C ASP A 268 -33.09 3.24 18.89
N ALA A 269 -33.05 4.31 19.68
CA ALA A 269 -32.73 4.28 21.10
C ALA A 269 -33.43 5.43 21.83
N PHE A 270 -33.94 5.16 23.03
CA PHE A 270 -34.70 6.12 23.83
C PHE A 270 -35.86 6.77 23.04
N GLY A 271 -36.58 5.98 22.23
CA GLY A 271 -37.79 6.39 21.54
C GLY A 271 -37.57 7.19 20.24
N LYS A 272 -36.33 7.32 19.74
CA LYS A 272 -36.04 8.03 18.50
C LYS A 272 -34.80 7.49 17.80
N LYS A 273 -34.64 7.86 16.51
CA LYS A 273 -33.44 7.48 15.73
C LYS A 273 -32.16 8.04 16.32
N LEU A 274 -31.06 7.26 16.29
CA LEU A 274 -29.75 7.74 16.72
C LEU A 274 -29.31 8.98 15.97
N SER A 275 -29.62 9.10 14.68
CA SER A 275 -29.35 10.27 13.85
C SER A 275 -30.05 11.57 14.34
N SER A 276 -31.02 11.49 15.26
CA SER A 276 -31.68 12.68 15.84
C SER A 276 -30.89 13.32 16.98
N TYR A 277 -29.91 12.61 17.57
CA TYR A 277 -29.12 13.11 18.68
C TYR A 277 -28.05 14.11 18.21
N GLN A 278 -28.04 15.30 18.81
CA GLN A 278 -27.15 16.39 18.38
C GLN A 278 -25.67 15.99 18.43
N VAL A 279 -25.23 15.32 19.48
CA VAL A 279 -23.83 14.89 19.64
C VAL A 279 -23.37 13.96 18.53
N LEU A 280 -24.25 13.08 18.03
CA LEU A 280 -23.92 12.17 16.92
C LEU A 280 -23.92 12.92 15.57
N LYS A 281 -24.87 13.85 15.37
CA LYS A 281 -24.88 14.69 14.16
C LYS A 281 -23.65 15.58 14.05
N HIS A 282 -23.20 16.19 15.14
CA HIS A 282 -22.00 17.02 15.15
C HIS A 282 -20.76 16.19 14.82
N ARG A 283 -20.64 15.01 15.41
CA ARG A 283 -19.52 14.11 15.12
C ARG A 283 -19.47 13.69 13.65
N MET A 284 -20.61 13.39 13.03
CA MET A 284 -20.68 13.09 11.59
C MET A 284 -20.31 14.30 10.72
N ALA A 285 -20.68 15.51 11.14
CA ALA A 285 -20.32 16.74 10.44
C ALA A 285 -18.82 17.02 10.50
N ASP A 286 -18.20 16.79 11.67
CA ASP A 286 -16.75 16.93 11.84
C ASP A 286 -16.00 15.89 10.99
N ASP A 287 -16.42 14.62 11.03
CA ASP A 287 -15.84 13.52 10.26
C ASP A 287 -15.95 13.79 8.73
N GLU A 288 -17.09 14.27 8.26
CA GLU A 288 -17.28 14.66 6.84
C GLU A 288 -16.37 15.83 6.43
N THR A 289 -16.23 16.82 7.31
CA THR A 289 -15.37 17.99 7.05
C THR A 289 -13.89 17.58 6.94
N GLU A 290 -13.42 16.76 7.87
CA GLU A 290 -12.04 16.26 7.83
C GLU A 290 -11.78 15.36 6.63
N LEU A 291 -12.74 14.51 6.25
CA LEU A 291 -12.62 13.65 5.08
C LEU A 291 -12.54 14.47 3.79
N ALA A 292 -13.36 15.52 3.67
CA ALA A 292 -13.30 16.43 2.52
C ALA A 292 -11.93 17.11 2.40
N ALA A 293 -11.38 17.59 3.53
CA ALA A 293 -10.04 18.17 3.56
C ALA A 293 -8.95 17.14 3.21
N ALA A 294 -9.05 15.93 3.75
CA ALA A 294 -8.13 14.82 3.47
C ALA A 294 -8.09 14.49 1.97
N ARG A 295 -9.25 14.40 1.34
CA ARG A 295 -9.38 14.13 -0.10
C ARG A 295 -8.74 15.23 -0.95
N LEU A 296 -8.98 16.51 -0.62
CA LEU A 296 -8.35 17.64 -1.30
C LEU A 296 -6.82 17.59 -1.21
N MET A 297 -6.26 17.22 -0.06
CA MET A 297 -4.81 17.09 0.11
C MET A 297 -4.22 15.97 -0.76
N VAL A 298 -4.93 14.85 -0.91
CA VAL A 298 -4.50 13.74 -1.78
C VAL A 298 -4.43 14.20 -3.24
N TYR A 299 -5.50 14.82 -3.75
CA TYR A 299 -5.54 15.25 -5.14
C TYR A 299 -4.62 16.44 -5.44
N TYR A 300 -4.39 17.32 -4.46
CA TYR A 300 -3.36 18.34 -4.58
C TYR A 300 -1.95 17.73 -4.73
N ALA A 301 -1.63 16.71 -3.93
CA ALA A 301 -0.35 16.02 -4.04
C ALA A 301 -0.23 15.24 -5.37
N ALA A 302 -1.33 14.60 -5.82
CA ALA A 302 -1.38 13.90 -7.10
C ALA A 302 -1.17 14.84 -8.29
N ASP A 303 -1.80 16.02 -8.28
CA ASP A 303 -1.66 17.06 -9.31
C ASP A 303 -0.21 17.58 -9.39
N LYS A 304 0.45 17.80 -8.25
CA LYS A 304 1.88 18.18 -8.25
C LYS A 304 2.76 17.10 -8.87
N LEU A 305 2.54 15.82 -8.52
CA LEU A 305 3.27 14.70 -9.13
C LEU A 305 3.01 14.62 -10.63
N ALA A 306 1.77 14.83 -11.08
CA ALA A 306 1.41 14.81 -12.50
C ALA A 306 2.11 15.91 -13.30
N ARG A 307 2.37 17.06 -12.66
CA ARG A 307 3.14 18.16 -13.26
C ARG A 307 4.66 17.99 -13.15
N GLY A 308 5.15 16.90 -12.56
CA GLY A 308 6.59 16.69 -12.32
C GLY A 308 7.20 17.64 -11.29
N GLU A 309 6.37 18.23 -10.42
CA GLU A 309 6.83 19.14 -9.36
C GLU A 309 7.29 18.36 -8.12
N PRO A 310 8.25 18.90 -7.33
CA PRO A 310 8.61 18.29 -6.05
C PRO A 310 7.39 18.19 -5.12
N ALA A 311 6.97 16.97 -4.78
CA ALA A 311 5.75 16.70 -4.03
C ALA A 311 5.96 15.91 -2.73
N ASN A 312 7.19 15.49 -2.39
CA ASN A 312 7.48 14.61 -1.25
C ASN A 312 6.85 15.10 0.07
N ALA A 313 6.97 16.40 0.38
CA ALA A 313 6.37 16.97 1.59
C ALA A 313 4.83 17.00 1.52
N ASP A 314 4.24 17.23 0.35
CA ASP A 314 2.79 17.33 0.20
C ASP A 314 2.16 15.94 0.23
N VAL A 315 2.80 14.95 -0.36
CA VAL A 315 2.43 13.52 -0.22
C VAL A 315 2.54 13.07 1.25
N ALA A 316 3.62 13.47 1.95
CA ALA A 316 3.77 13.16 3.38
C ALA A 316 2.66 13.79 4.23
N LYS A 317 2.27 15.05 3.95
CA LYS A 317 1.14 15.72 4.61
C LYS A 317 -0.18 15.00 4.32
N ALA A 318 -0.45 14.66 3.06
CA ALA A 318 -1.65 13.96 2.66
C ALA A 318 -1.75 12.60 3.39
N LYS A 319 -0.70 11.76 3.36
CA LYS A 319 -0.69 10.45 4.01
C LYS A 319 -0.80 10.56 5.54
N LEU A 320 -0.14 11.53 6.16
CA LEU A 320 -0.26 11.79 7.60
C LEU A 320 -1.68 12.17 8.00
N PHE A 321 -2.31 13.05 7.21
CA PHE A 321 -3.64 13.56 7.52
C PHE A 321 -4.71 12.49 7.27
N THR A 322 -4.68 11.81 6.13
CA THR A 322 -5.63 10.73 5.80
C THR A 322 -5.60 9.58 6.80
N ALA A 323 -4.40 9.19 7.28
CA ALA A 323 -4.27 8.13 8.29
C ALA A 323 -4.92 8.51 9.63
N LYS A 324 -4.82 9.77 10.04
CA LYS A 324 -5.48 10.30 11.25
C LYS A 324 -6.99 10.39 11.06
N THR A 325 -7.43 10.93 9.94
CA THR A 325 -8.85 11.09 9.59
C THR A 325 -9.56 9.74 9.53
N LEU A 326 -9.02 8.76 8.81
CA LEU A 326 -9.60 7.42 8.75
C LEU A 326 -9.67 6.78 10.14
N PHE A 327 -8.61 6.90 10.94
CA PHE A 327 -8.61 6.33 12.30
C PHE A 327 -9.70 6.98 13.17
N GLN A 328 -9.87 8.31 13.09
CA GLN A 328 -10.89 9.02 13.85
C GLN A 328 -12.32 8.64 13.40
N ILE A 329 -12.55 8.56 12.08
CA ILE A 329 -13.85 8.13 11.53
C ILE A 329 -14.18 6.70 11.97
N ALA A 330 -13.25 5.77 11.83
CA ALA A 330 -13.46 4.38 12.26
C ALA A 330 -13.67 4.27 13.78
N PHE A 331 -12.93 5.04 14.59
CA PHE A 331 -13.13 5.12 16.04
C PHE A 331 -14.52 5.66 16.39
N ASN A 332 -14.97 6.72 15.73
CA ASN A 332 -16.30 7.28 15.92
C ASN A 332 -17.39 6.30 15.48
N GLY A 333 -17.16 5.56 14.40
CA GLY A 333 -18.03 4.49 13.92
C GLY A 333 -18.15 3.34 14.93
N MET A 334 -17.02 2.87 15.49
CA MET A 334 -17.02 1.87 16.57
C MET A 334 -17.87 2.31 17.76
N GLN A 335 -17.73 3.57 18.17
CA GLN A 335 -18.51 4.13 19.28
C GLN A 335 -20.00 4.28 18.92
N ALA A 336 -20.32 4.69 17.69
CA ALA A 336 -21.68 4.89 17.23
C ALA A 336 -22.48 3.57 17.11
N LEU A 337 -21.84 2.51 16.64
CA LEU A 337 -22.45 1.19 16.51
C LEU A 337 -22.48 0.41 17.86
N GLY A 338 -21.64 0.80 18.82
CA GLY A 338 -21.56 0.14 20.13
C GLY A 338 -21.16 -1.34 20.00
N GLY A 339 -21.86 -2.24 20.68
CA GLY A 339 -21.54 -3.68 20.63
C GLY A 339 -21.56 -4.29 19.23
N TYR A 340 -22.41 -3.81 18.34
CA TYR A 340 -22.49 -4.28 16.96
C TYR A 340 -21.23 -3.97 16.14
N ALA A 341 -20.48 -2.93 16.50
CA ALA A 341 -19.23 -2.60 15.81
C ALA A 341 -18.15 -3.69 15.94
N GLN A 342 -18.28 -4.60 16.91
CA GLN A 342 -17.33 -5.68 17.14
C GLN A 342 -17.61 -6.92 16.27
N LEU A 343 -18.76 -6.94 15.61
CA LEU A 343 -19.16 -8.05 14.75
C LEU A 343 -18.62 -7.85 13.33
N PRO A 344 -17.95 -8.85 12.73
CA PRO A 344 -17.37 -8.74 11.39
C PRO A 344 -18.38 -8.33 10.31
N GLU A 345 -19.64 -8.72 10.46
CA GLU A 345 -20.74 -8.44 9.52
C GLU A 345 -21.10 -6.94 9.43
N TYR A 346 -20.71 -6.16 10.43
CA TYR A 346 -20.86 -4.68 10.42
C TYR A 346 -19.63 -3.97 9.85
N HIS A 347 -18.56 -4.69 9.50
CA HIS A 347 -17.32 -4.22 8.88
C HIS A 347 -16.53 -3.16 9.67
N MET A 348 -17.13 -2.54 10.70
CA MET A 348 -16.53 -1.42 11.41
C MET A 348 -15.23 -1.81 12.15
N GLU A 349 -15.16 -3.03 12.70
CA GLU A 349 -13.94 -3.55 13.32
C GLU A 349 -12.79 -3.66 12.32
N ARG A 350 -13.09 -4.01 11.04
CA ARG A 350 -12.10 -4.09 9.98
C ARG A 350 -11.56 -2.70 9.63
N TYR A 351 -12.43 -1.71 9.44
CA TYR A 351 -12.00 -0.33 9.21
C TYR A 351 -11.12 0.19 10.34
N PHE A 352 -11.48 -0.09 11.59
CA PHE A 352 -10.73 0.36 12.76
C PHE A 352 -9.32 -0.26 12.84
N ARG A 353 -9.19 -1.59 12.66
CA ARG A 353 -7.88 -2.25 12.71
C ARG A 353 -6.99 -1.88 11.53
N GLU A 354 -7.56 -1.76 10.32
CA GLU A 354 -6.85 -1.34 9.12
C GLU A 354 -6.40 0.12 9.20
N ALA A 355 -7.24 1.01 9.75
CA ALA A 355 -6.89 2.41 9.97
C ALA A 355 -5.64 2.56 10.85
N LYS A 356 -5.50 1.75 11.91
CA LYS A 356 -4.31 1.79 12.76
C LYS A 356 -3.04 1.40 12.01
N HIS A 357 -3.11 0.42 11.13
CA HIS A 357 -1.98 0.04 10.28
C HIS A 357 -1.54 1.20 9.36
N GLY A 358 -2.48 1.95 8.82
CA GLY A 358 -2.20 3.11 7.98
C GLY A 358 -1.32 4.19 8.61
N MET A 359 -1.23 4.23 9.94
CA MET A 359 -0.32 5.11 10.67
C MET A 359 1.13 4.59 10.76
N VAL A 360 1.38 3.34 10.36
CA VAL A 360 2.66 2.64 10.50
C VAL A 360 3.27 2.28 9.16
N GLY A 361 2.51 1.62 8.27
CA GLY A 361 2.98 1.17 6.96
C GLY A 361 3.29 2.33 6.00
N GLY A 362 4.22 2.14 5.06
CA GLY A 362 4.64 3.17 4.10
C GLY A 362 5.37 4.37 4.74
N GLY A 363 5.97 4.18 5.91
CA GLY A 363 6.55 5.19 6.78
C GLY A 363 5.56 5.63 7.87
N THR A 364 6.03 5.55 9.13
CA THR A 364 5.22 5.93 10.29
C THR A 364 4.84 7.40 10.25
N ASN A 365 3.78 7.77 10.98
CA ASN A 365 3.39 9.17 11.13
C ASN A 365 4.54 10.05 11.64
N GLU A 366 5.48 9.51 12.41
CA GLU A 366 6.68 10.19 12.91
C GLU A 366 7.69 10.44 11.78
N ILE A 367 7.93 9.45 10.92
CA ILE A 367 8.77 9.61 9.72
C ILE A 367 8.17 10.67 8.78
N LEU A 368 6.85 10.66 8.57
CA LEU A 368 6.19 11.67 7.74
C LEU A 368 6.35 13.08 8.32
N ARG A 369 6.23 13.25 9.66
CA ARG A 369 6.51 14.53 10.31
C ARG A 369 7.95 14.98 10.12
N SER A 370 8.92 14.06 10.18
CA SER A 370 10.32 14.35 9.92
C SER A 370 10.55 14.85 8.47
N ILE A 371 9.87 14.23 7.48
CA ILE A 371 9.91 14.68 6.08
C ILE A 371 9.34 16.10 5.96
N ILE A 372 8.19 16.35 6.57
CA ILE A 372 7.55 17.67 6.57
C ILE A 372 8.43 18.70 7.25
N ALA A 373 8.96 18.41 8.44
CA ALA A 373 9.85 19.30 9.18
C ALA A 373 11.11 19.67 8.37
N LYS A 374 11.72 18.66 7.70
CA LYS A 374 12.86 18.88 6.81
C LYS A 374 12.52 19.84 5.66
N SER A 375 11.33 19.73 5.08
CA SER A 375 10.86 20.62 4.01
C SER A 375 10.68 22.08 4.48
N MET A 376 10.45 22.27 5.79
CA MET A 376 10.35 23.60 6.43
C MET A 376 11.72 24.16 6.85
N GLY A 377 12.82 23.45 6.57
CA GLY A 377 14.16 23.83 7.00
C GLY A 377 14.50 23.45 8.44
N LEU A 378 13.66 22.68 9.12
CA LEU A 378 13.92 22.17 10.47
C LEU A 378 14.69 20.83 10.40
N GLY A 379 15.65 20.62 11.33
CA GLY A 379 16.42 19.37 11.41
C GLY A 379 17.66 19.33 10.51
N ARG A 380 18.26 20.47 10.22
CA ARG A 380 19.63 20.57 9.67
C ARG A 380 20.63 20.69 10.82
N ASP A 381 20.61 19.77 11.74
CA ASP A 381 21.69 19.66 12.72
C ASP A 381 22.58 18.50 12.32
N GLY A 382 23.80 18.86 11.85
CA GLY A 382 24.98 18.03 11.73
C GLY A 382 25.03 17.04 10.60
#